data_611cef5dcf30c5eedb9273f8ed5d8507
#
_entry.id   611cef5dcf30c5eedb9273f8ed5d8507
#
_cell.length_a   1.000
_cell.length_b   1.000
_cell.length_c   1.000
_cell.angle_alpha   90.00
_cell.angle_beta   90.00
_cell.angle_gamma   90.00
#
_symmetry.space_group_name_H-M   'P 1'
#
loop_
_entity.id
_entity.type
_entity.pdbx_description
1 polymer ?
#
loop_
_entity_poly.entity_id
_entity_poly.type
_entity_poly.pdbx_seq_one_letter_code
_entity_poly.pdbx_strand_id
1 'polypeptide(L)'
;IRVLATSNRDMLALVKSGRFREDLYYRLNVFPIEIPPLRERPQDIEPLAHKIIETAMAESGLLPRKLTPMAISKLTQYAWPGNIRELENVMQRAMILATDTIDAEHISLPVAIPSPETDQQGPESSTQDMKTLERNHILETLAAVNGSRKLAVKRLGISERTLRYKLQQYRTMNS
;
A
#
# COMPACT_ATOMS: atom_id res chain seq x y z
N ILE A 1 22.60 -26.16 -12.47
CA ILE A 1 21.51 -25.15 -12.52
C ILE A 1 21.63 -24.28 -11.29
N ARG A 2 21.62 -22.95 -11.46
CA ARG A 2 21.59 -21.98 -10.35
C ARG A 2 20.14 -21.66 -10.01
N VAL A 3 19.76 -21.84 -8.73
CA VAL A 3 18.41 -21.58 -8.24
C VAL A 3 18.46 -20.36 -7.31
N LEU A 4 17.57 -19.40 -7.52
CA LEU A 4 17.33 -18.26 -6.65
C LEU A 4 15.86 -18.30 -6.22
N ALA A 5 15.62 -18.35 -4.90
CA ALA A 5 14.28 -18.34 -4.33
C ALA A 5 14.09 -17.07 -3.51
N THR A 6 12.92 -16.43 -3.60
CA THR A 6 12.58 -15.24 -2.82
C THR A 6 11.24 -15.43 -2.12
N SER A 7 11.12 -14.93 -0.91
CA SER A 7 9.88 -14.92 -0.12
C SER A 7 9.83 -13.69 0.77
N ASN A 8 8.64 -13.15 0.97
CA ASN A 8 8.35 -12.12 1.97
C ASN A 8 7.61 -12.69 3.19
N ARG A 9 7.54 -14.02 3.31
CA ARG A 9 6.85 -14.72 4.40
C ARG A 9 7.86 -15.37 5.33
N ASP A 10 7.48 -15.55 6.58
CA ASP A 10 8.20 -16.42 7.51
C ASP A 10 8.06 -17.89 7.04
N MET A 11 9.11 -18.37 6.39
CA MET A 11 9.15 -19.73 5.82
C MET A 11 9.17 -20.79 6.91
N LEU A 12 9.78 -20.52 8.09
CA LEU A 12 9.79 -21.45 9.21
C LEU A 12 8.40 -21.62 9.82
N ALA A 13 7.63 -20.53 9.95
CA ALA A 13 6.23 -20.60 10.38
C ALA A 13 5.36 -21.41 9.40
N LEU A 14 5.62 -21.28 8.08
CA LEU A 14 4.93 -22.08 7.07
C LEU A 14 5.28 -23.58 7.14
N VAL A 15 6.53 -23.92 7.42
CA VAL A 15 6.96 -25.31 7.66
C VAL A 15 6.26 -25.87 8.89
N LYS A 16 6.31 -25.15 10.03
CA LYS A 16 5.65 -25.56 11.28
C LYS A 16 4.14 -25.77 11.13
N SER A 17 3.48 -24.99 10.30
CA SER A 17 2.04 -25.12 10.01
C SER A 17 1.72 -26.14 8.91
N GLY A 18 2.70 -26.88 8.39
CA GLY A 18 2.52 -27.87 7.32
C GLY A 18 2.19 -27.30 5.94
N ARG A 19 2.21 -25.96 5.79
CA ARG A 19 1.92 -25.27 4.51
C ARG A 19 3.13 -25.21 3.56
N PHE A 20 4.31 -25.57 4.04
CA PHE A 20 5.52 -25.68 3.23
C PHE A 20 6.31 -26.92 3.66
N ARG A 21 6.85 -27.66 2.71
CA ARG A 21 7.60 -28.88 2.99
C ARG A 21 8.95 -28.55 3.61
N GLU A 22 9.29 -29.25 4.70
CA GLU A 22 10.52 -29.06 5.43
C GLU A 22 11.77 -29.41 4.60
N ASP A 23 11.72 -30.52 3.84
CA ASP A 23 12.81 -30.94 2.97
C ASP A 23 13.14 -29.91 1.90
N LEU A 24 12.12 -29.29 1.32
CA LEU A 24 12.28 -28.22 0.33
C LEU A 24 12.84 -26.95 0.94
N TYR A 25 12.41 -26.61 2.16
CA TYR A 25 12.96 -25.47 2.88
C TYR A 25 14.47 -25.57 3.05
N TYR A 26 14.99 -26.70 3.57
CA TYR A 26 16.42 -26.88 3.76
C TYR A 26 17.21 -26.92 2.43
N ARG A 27 16.61 -27.40 1.34
CA ARG A 27 17.24 -27.38 0.02
C ARG A 27 17.37 -25.98 -0.57
N LEU A 28 16.44 -25.07 -0.29
CA LEU A 28 16.45 -23.69 -0.76
C LEU A 28 17.23 -22.77 0.15
N ASN A 29 17.18 -22.99 1.46
CA ASN A 29 17.76 -22.11 2.46
C ASN A 29 19.25 -22.41 2.76
N VAL A 30 20.04 -22.68 1.72
CA VAL A 30 21.48 -22.97 1.84
C VAL A 30 22.26 -21.69 2.17
N PHE A 31 21.89 -20.58 1.56
CA PHE A 31 22.51 -19.27 1.79
C PHE A 31 21.43 -18.19 1.88
N PRO A 32 20.86 -17.96 3.07
CA PRO A 32 19.84 -16.96 3.26
C PRO A 32 20.43 -15.54 3.20
N ILE A 33 19.76 -14.66 2.46
CA ILE A 33 20.06 -13.23 2.42
C ILE A 33 18.80 -12.50 2.88
N GLU A 34 18.88 -11.84 4.03
CA GLU A 34 17.82 -11.00 4.53
C GLU A 34 17.99 -9.56 4.01
N ILE A 35 16.95 -9.05 3.38
CA ILE A 35 16.92 -7.67 2.89
C ILE A 35 16.11 -6.85 3.89
N PRO A 36 16.74 -5.92 4.66
CA PRO A 36 16.03 -5.10 5.61
C PRO A 36 15.04 -4.15 4.90
N PRO A 37 13.92 -3.83 5.54
CA PRO A 37 12.97 -2.86 5.00
C PRO A 37 13.58 -1.46 4.90
N LEU A 38 13.01 -0.61 4.04
CA LEU A 38 13.57 0.72 3.74
C LEU A 38 13.66 1.63 4.97
N ARG A 39 12.73 1.49 5.94
CA ARG A 39 12.77 2.22 7.23
C ARG A 39 14.02 1.93 8.08
N GLU A 40 14.67 0.79 7.88
CA GLU A 40 15.90 0.40 8.62
C GLU A 40 17.18 0.85 7.90
N ARG A 41 17.04 1.41 6.69
CA ARG A 41 18.15 1.95 5.89
C ARG A 41 17.82 3.32 5.29
N PRO A 42 17.55 4.34 6.13
CA PRO A 42 17.14 5.66 5.69
C PRO A 42 18.18 6.35 4.80
N GLN A 43 19.46 6.02 4.94
CA GLN A 43 20.54 6.51 4.10
C GLN A 43 20.42 6.10 2.63
N ASP A 44 19.64 5.02 2.33
CA ASP A 44 19.44 4.55 0.95
C ASP A 44 18.30 5.31 0.24
N ILE A 45 17.47 6.04 0.98
CA ILE A 45 16.25 6.69 0.43
C ILE A 45 16.64 7.75 -0.60
N GLU A 46 17.57 8.62 -0.28
CA GLU A 46 18.03 9.69 -1.19
C GLU A 46 18.65 9.14 -2.47
N PRO A 47 19.65 8.24 -2.44
CA PRO A 47 20.22 7.67 -3.66
C PRO A 47 19.22 6.87 -4.47
N LEU A 48 18.27 6.15 -3.82
CA LEU A 48 17.20 5.45 -4.52
C LEU A 48 16.24 6.43 -5.22
N ALA A 49 15.84 7.52 -4.56
CA ALA A 49 14.99 8.53 -5.16
C ALA A 49 15.67 9.18 -6.39
N HIS A 50 16.94 9.52 -6.29
CA HIS A 50 17.71 10.01 -7.43
C HIS A 50 17.76 8.99 -8.57
N LYS A 51 17.99 7.72 -8.27
CA LYS A 51 18.04 6.66 -9.28
C LYS A 51 16.70 6.46 -9.99
N ILE A 52 15.59 6.55 -9.26
CA ILE A 52 14.24 6.47 -9.83
C ILE A 52 14.01 7.63 -10.81
N ILE A 53 14.40 8.88 -10.42
CA ILE A 53 14.26 10.06 -11.28
C ILE A 53 15.11 9.90 -12.54
N GLU A 54 16.37 9.53 -12.41
CA GLU A 54 17.28 9.33 -13.55
C GLU A 54 16.71 8.31 -14.54
N THR A 55 16.27 7.16 -14.05
CA THR A 55 15.72 6.09 -14.88
C THR A 55 14.47 6.54 -15.63
N ALA A 56 13.51 7.12 -14.93
CA ALA A 56 12.24 7.56 -15.52
C ALA A 56 12.44 8.71 -16.53
N MET A 57 13.35 9.65 -16.25
CA MET A 57 13.62 10.76 -17.16
C MET A 57 14.41 10.30 -18.39
N ALA A 58 15.37 9.37 -18.23
CA ALA A 58 16.10 8.78 -19.35
C ALA A 58 15.17 8.05 -20.33
N GLU A 59 14.20 7.29 -19.82
CA GLU A 59 13.17 6.62 -20.64
C GLU A 59 12.29 7.61 -21.41
N SER A 60 12.08 8.81 -20.84
CA SER A 60 11.29 9.88 -21.47
C SER A 60 12.12 10.82 -22.35
N GLY A 61 13.42 10.63 -22.43
CA GLY A 61 14.34 11.53 -23.16
C GLY A 61 14.52 12.91 -22.51
N LEU A 62 14.22 13.05 -21.22
CA LEU A 62 14.29 14.27 -20.46
C LEU A 62 15.50 14.27 -19.52
N LEU A 63 15.95 15.48 -19.14
CA LEU A 63 17.00 15.61 -18.13
C LEU A 63 16.46 15.31 -16.72
N PRO A 64 17.26 14.67 -15.84
CA PRO A 64 16.85 14.39 -14.47
C PRO A 64 16.54 15.67 -13.69
N ARG A 65 15.41 15.67 -12.99
CA ARG A 65 15.00 16.77 -12.11
C ARG A 65 15.75 16.70 -10.78
N LYS A 66 15.97 17.86 -10.16
CA LYS A 66 16.64 17.95 -8.87
C LYS A 66 15.65 17.81 -7.72
N LEU A 67 16.04 17.07 -6.68
CA LEU A 67 15.35 17.05 -5.40
C LEU A 67 15.83 18.20 -4.52
N THR A 68 14.90 18.91 -3.88
CA THR A 68 15.29 19.92 -2.89
C THR A 68 15.62 19.24 -1.54
N PRO A 69 16.43 19.89 -0.68
CA PRO A 69 16.71 19.36 0.66
C PRO A 69 15.46 19.12 1.51
N MET A 70 14.42 19.96 1.31
CA MET A 70 13.13 19.78 1.99
C MET A 70 12.40 18.51 1.51
N ALA A 71 12.44 18.22 0.22
CA ALA A 71 11.90 16.99 -0.34
C ALA A 71 12.62 15.76 0.21
N ILE A 72 13.96 15.78 0.25
CA ILE A 72 14.79 14.70 0.81
C ILE A 72 14.45 14.48 2.28
N SER A 73 14.37 15.54 3.09
CA SER A 73 13.98 15.44 4.51
C SER A 73 12.63 14.80 4.69
N LYS A 74 11.63 15.18 3.88
CA LYS A 74 10.28 14.61 3.92
C LYS A 74 10.26 13.12 3.57
N LEU A 75 11.04 12.71 2.55
CA LEU A 75 11.17 11.30 2.16
C LEU A 75 11.84 10.47 3.26
N THR A 76 12.89 10.99 3.89
CA THR A 76 13.68 10.28 4.91
C THR A 76 12.90 10.07 6.22
N GLN A 77 11.96 10.96 6.54
CA GLN A 77 11.14 10.88 7.75
C GLN A 77 9.97 9.89 7.66
N TYR A 78 9.65 9.41 6.47
CA TYR A 78 8.52 8.51 6.27
C TYR A 78 8.94 7.03 6.45
N ALA A 79 8.03 6.22 7.00
CA ALA A 79 8.32 4.83 7.38
C ALA A 79 8.34 3.81 6.23
N TRP A 80 7.85 4.17 5.07
CA TRP A 80 7.85 3.34 3.84
C TRP A 80 7.28 1.93 4.04
N PRO A 81 6.02 1.76 4.48
CA PRO A 81 5.43 0.43 4.66
C PRO A 81 5.44 -0.40 3.36
N GLY A 82 5.27 0.23 2.20
CA GLY A 82 5.38 -0.40 0.89
C GLY A 82 6.81 -0.45 0.33
N ASN A 83 7.83 -0.09 1.14
CA ASN A 83 9.25 -0.14 0.77
C ASN A 83 9.55 0.61 -0.54
N ILE A 84 10.43 0.04 -1.39
CA ILE A 84 10.90 0.65 -2.64
C ILE A 84 9.75 0.86 -3.63
N ARG A 85 8.77 -0.06 -3.71
CA ARG A 85 7.62 0.11 -4.62
C ARG A 85 6.75 1.33 -4.27
N GLU A 86 6.61 1.62 -2.99
CA GLU A 86 5.90 2.82 -2.54
C GLU A 86 6.71 4.08 -2.86
N LEU A 87 8.02 4.05 -2.63
CA LEU A 87 8.92 5.14 -3.00
C LEU A 87 8.85 5.43 -4.51
N GLU A 88 8.93 4.40 -5.36
CA GLU A 88 8.77 4.53 -6.81
C GLU A 88 7.45 5.22 -7.19
N ASN A 89 6.32 4.78 -6.62
CA ASN A 89 5.02 5.36 -6.89
C ASN A 89 4.90 6.83 -6.43
N VAL A 90 5.50 7.17 -5.29
CA VAL A 90 5.53 8.55 -4.78
C VAL A 90 6.40 9.43 -5.69
N MET A 91 7.55 8.95 -6.08
CA MET A 91 8.47 9.69 -6.97
C MET A 91 7.88 9.88 -8.37
N GLN A 92 7.21 8.86 -8.94
CA GLN A 92 6.53 8.99 -10.24
C GLN A 92 5.45 10.08 -10.19
N ARG A 93 4.63 10.12 -9.14
CA ARG A 93 3.63 11.20 -8.95
C ARG A 93 4.28 12.56 -8.79
N ALA A 94 5.34 12.66 -8.00
CA ALA A 94 6.07 13.91 -7.80
C ALA A 94 6.67 14.44 -9.12
N MET A 95 7.19 13.56 -9.97
CA MET A 95 7.69 13.91 -11.29
C MET A 95 6.61 14.42 -12.26
N ILE A 96 5.36 13.96 -12.13
CA ILE A 96 4.24 14.47 -12.94
C ILE A 96 3.87 15.90 -12.51
N LEU A 97 3.89 16.17 -11.20
CA LEU A 97 3.48 17.46 -10.64
C LEU A 97 4.56 18.55 -10.76
N ALA A 98 5.83 18.17 -10.67
CA ALA A 98 6.95 19.10 -10.75
C ALA A 98 7.27 19.47 -12.19
N THR A 99 7.75 20.70 -12.43
CA THR A 99 8.30 21.15 -13.74
C THR A 99 9.81 20.94 -13.83
N ASP A 100 10.58 21.62 -12.99
CA ASP A 100 12.07 21.62 -13.03
C ASP A 100 12.67 20.98 -11.78
N THR A 101 12.11 21.26 -10.61
CA THR A 101 12.58 20.74 -9.31
C THR A 101 11.46 20.07 -8.56
N ILE A 102 11.80 18.98 -7.88
CA ILE A 102 10.85 18.25 -7.00
C ILE A 102 11.03 18.79 -5.59
N ASP A 103 10.02 19.51 -5.10
CA ASP A 103 9.97 20.04 -3.75
C ASP A 103 9.06 19.20 -2.84
N ALA A 104 9.08 19.49 -1.54
CA ALA A 104 8.27 18.82 -0.52
C ALA A 104 6.76 18.86 -0.80
N GLU A 105 6.25 19.90 -1.46
CA GLU A 105 4.85 20.02 -1.86
C GLU A 105 4.44 19.01 -2.95
N HIS A 106 5.37 18.64 -3.84
CA HIS A 106 5.12 17.64 -4.88
C HIS A 106 5.10 16.21 -4.34
N ILE A 107 5.65 15.99 -3.12
CA ILE A 107 5.70 14.68 -2.48
C ILE A 107 4.41 14.44 -1.68
N SER A 108 3.49 13.72 -2.28
CA SER A 108 2.27 13.25 -1.61
C SER A 108 2.53 11.89 -0.97
N LEU A 109 2.81 11.90 0.33
CA LEU A 109 2.92 10.67 1.12
C LEU A 109 1.51 10.20 1.50
N PRO A 110 1.21 8.90 1.41
CA PRO A 110 -0.02 8.37 1.98
C PRO A 110 -0.08 8.73 3.45
N VAL A 111 -1.23 9.22 3.91
CA VAL A 111 -1.44 9.38 5.34
C VAL A 111 -1.25 7.99 5.94
N ALA A 112 -0.29 7.86 6.86
CA ALA A 112 -0.08 6.61 7.56
C ALA A 112 -1.43 6.27 8.24
N ILE A 113 -2.15 5.32 7.68
CA ILE A 113 -3.20 4.65 8.42
C ILE A 113 -2.43 3.97 9.53
N PRO A 114 -2.64 4.33 10.82
CA PRO A 114 -1.96 3.64 11.90
C PRO A 114 -2.26 2.16 11.71
N SER A 115 -1.25 1.40 11.31
CA SER A 115 -1.37 -0.06 11.32
C SER A 115 -1.56 -0.42 12.78
N PRO A 116 -2.65 -1.07 13.17
CA PRO A 116 -2.71 -1.66 14.48
C PRO A 116 -1.50 -2.59 14.59
N GLU A 117 -0.68 -2.35 15.61
CA GLU A 117 0.48 -3.17 15.91
C GLU A 117 0.05 -4.64 15.87
N THR A 118 0.64 -5.31 14.97
CA THR A 118 0.87 -6.72 14.79
C THR A 118 0.31 -7.62 15.90
N ASP A 119 -0.75 -8.34 15.56
CA ASP A 119 -0.81 -9.73 15.93
C ASP A 119 -1.12 -10.57 14.69
N GLN A 120 -0.33 -11.63 14.54
CA GLN A 120 -0.29 -12.56 13.43
C GLN A 120 -1.67 -13.16 13.15
N GLN A 121 -2.40 -12.61 12.18
CA GLN A 121 -3.53 -13.32 11.58
C GLN A 121 -3.53 -13.07 10.06
N GLY A 122 -3.72 -14.14 9.31
CA GLY A 122 -3.57 -14.23 7.87
C GLY A 122 -4.54 -13.38 7.04
N PRO A 123 -4.49 -13.45 5.71
CA PRO A 123 -5.07 -12.50 4.75
C PRO A 123 -6.61 -12.44 4.69
N GLU A 124 -7.32 -12.98 5.67
CA GLU A 124 -8.80 -12.95 5.70
C GLU A 124 -9.40 -11.71 6.37
N SER A 125 -8.61 -10.92 7.16
CA SER A 125 -9.13 -9.76 7.92
C SER A 125 -9.38 -8.52 7.06
N SER A 126 -8.59 -8.28 6.02
CA SER A 126 -8.68 -7.05 5.22
C SER A 126 -9.98 -6.93 4.40
N THR A 127 -10.61 -8.06 4.06
CA THR A 127 -11.88 -8.07 3.32
C THR A 127 -13.09 -7.82 4.24
N GLN A 128 -12.97 -8.17 5.52
CA GLN A 128 -14.02 -7.92 6.51
C GLN A 128 -14.05 -6.46 6.95
N ASP A 129 -12.88 -5.85 7.16
CA ASP A 129 -12.77 -4.43 7.55
C ASP A 129 -13.26 -3.48 6.45
N MET A 130 -12.93 -3.75 5.18
CA MET A 130 -13.44 -2.98 4.05
C MET A 130 -14.97 -3.07 3.92
N LYS A 131 -15.54 -4.27 4.11
CA LYS A 131 -17.01 -4.47 4.08
C LYS A 131 -17.70 -3.76 5.24
N THR A 132 -17.07 -3.74 6.41
CA THR A 132 -17.59 -3.07 7.60
C THR A 132 -17.55 -1.54 7.45
N LEU A 133 -16.44 -1.00 6.93
CA LEU A 133 -16.31 0.43 6.61
C LEU A 133 -17.30 0.87 5.55
N GLU A 134 -17.44 0.11 4.49
CA GLU A 134 -18.42 0.37 3.42
C GLU A 134 -19.86 0.35 3.95
N ARG A 135 -20.19 -0.64 4.80
CA ARG A 135 -21.49 -0.72 5.47
C ARG A 135 -21.77 0.51 6.33
N ASN A 136 -20.83 0.88 7.19
CA ASN A 136 -20.96 2.03 8.08
C ASN A 136 -21.14 3.32 7.27
N HIS A 137 -20.35 3.53 6.23
CA HIS A 137 -20.45 4.70 5.36
C HIS A 137 -21.81 4.79 4.63
N ILE A 138 -22.36 3.66 4.17
CA ILE A 138 -23.69 3.61 3.54
C ILE A 138 -24.79 3.92 4.57
N LEU A 139 -24.70 3.38 5.79
CA LEU A 139 -25.70 3.60 6.85
C LEU A 139 -25.64 5.04 7.37
N GLU A 140 -24.47 5.61 7.58
CA GLU A 140 -24.28 7.02 7.96
C GLU A 140 -24.82 7.97 6.91
N THR A 141 -24.53 7.70 5.61
CA THR A 141 -25.06 8.52 4.53
C THR A 141 -26.57 8.46 4.44
N LEU A 142 -27.18 7.29 4.67
CA LEU A 142 -28.64 7.13 4.74
C LEU A 142 -29.25 7.89 5.91
N ALA A 143 -28.63 7.83 7.08
CA ALA A 143 -29.05 8.59 8.27
C ALA A 143 -28.96 10.11 8.01
N ALA A 144 -27.87 10.57 7.42
CA ALA A 144 -27.66 11.99 7.09
C ALA A 144 -28.66 12.54 6.07
N VAL A 145 -29.30 11.71 5.26
CA VAL A 145 -30.35 12.10 4.30
C VAL A 145 -31.74 11.66 4.72
N ASN A 146 -31.98 11.45 6.04
CA ASN A 146 -33.25 11.03 6.63
C ASN A 146 -33.90 9.81 5.92
N GLY A 147 -33.07 8.82 5.53
CA GLY A 147 -33.52 7.59 4.88
C GLY A 147 -33.88 7.73 3.38
N SER A 148 -33.70 8.89 2.77
CA SER A 148 -34.00 9.12 1.37
C SER A 148 -32.99 8.38 0.47
N ARG A 149 -33.43 7.26 -0.13
CA ARG A 149 -32.58 6.44 -1.01
C ARG A 149 -32.10 7.19 -2.24
N LYS A 150 -32.92 8.05 -2.83
CA LYS A 150 -32.56 8.86 -4.01
C LYS A 150 -31.43 9.84 -3.70
N LEU A 151 -31.46 10.49 -2.54
CA LEU A 151 -30.40 11.40 -2.10
C LEU A 151 -29.12 10.66 -1.71
N ALA A 152 -29.26 9.50 -1.03
CA ALA A 152 -28.12 8.65 -0.69
C ALA A 152 -27.39 8.14 -1.94
N VAL A 153 -28.09 7.67 -2.95
CA VAL A 153 -27.53 7.24 -4.25
C VAL A 153 -26.72 8.37 -4.90
N LYS A 154 -27.26 9.59 -4.94
CA LYS A 154 -26.57 10.75 -5.51
C LYS A 154 -25.30 11.11 -4.73
N ARG A 155 -25.32 10.99 -3.40
CA ARG A 155 -24.20 11.32 -2.52
C ARG A 155 -23.11 10.24 -2.50
N LEU A 156 -23.50 8.96 -2.61
CA LEU A 156 -22.60 7.82 -2.65
C LEU A 156 -22.04 7.51 -4.05
N GLY A 157 -22.59 8.12 -5.12
CA GLY A 157 -22.16 7.87 -6.49
C GLY A 157 -22.43 6.44 -7.00
N ILE A 158 -23.38 5.72 -6.38
CA ILE A 158 -23.73 4.34 -6.74
C ILE A 158 -25.13 4.26 -7.34
N SER A 159 -25.47 3.16 -8.04
CA SER A 159 -26.80 2.96 -8.58
C SER A 159 -27.82 2.60 -7.49
N GLU A 160 -29.11 2.91 -7.71
CA GLU A 160 -30.20 2.53 -6.78
C GLU A 160 -30.29 1.00 -6.62
N ARG A 161 -30.01 0.25 -7.68
CA ARG A 161 -29.95 -1.21 -7.67
C ARG A 161 -28.83 -1.70 -6.75
N THR A 162 -27.64 -1.10 -6.82
CA THR A 162 -26.48 -1.42 -5.98
C THR A 162 -26.79 -1.14 -4.51
N LEU A 163 -27.39 0.01 -4.20
CA LEU A 163 -27.75 0.36 -2.81
C LEU A 163 -28.79 -0.64 -2.24
N ARG A 164 -29.79 -1.03 -3.02
CA ARG A 164 -30.81 -2.01 -2.60
C ARG A 164 -30.18 -3.37 -2.31
N TYR A 165 -29.31 -3.86 -3.18
CA TYR A 165 -28.59 -5.13 -3.02
C TYR A 165 -27.75 -5.13 -1.74
N LYS A 166 -26.98 -4.07 -1.49
CA LYS A 166 -26.12 -3.94 -0.29
C LYS A 166 -26.95 -3.88 1.00
N LEU A 167 -28.03 -3.14 1.02
CA LEU A 167 -28.94 -3.08 2.18
C LEU A 167 -29.64 -4.43 2.47
N GLN A 168 -29.96 -5.22 1.45
CA GLN A 168 -30.47 -6.56 1.63
C GLN A 168 -29.42 -7.50 2.22
N GLN A 169 -28.19 -7.43 1.74
CA GLN A 169 -27.06 -8.22 2.25
C GLN A 169 -26.77 -7.89 3.73
N TYR A 170 -26.88 -6.63 4.14
CA TYR A 170 -26.64 -6.22 5.53
C TYR A 170 -27.75 -6.67 6.49
N ARG A 171 -28.98 -6.88 6.01
CA ARG A 171 -30.09 -7.45 6.81
C ARG A 171 -29.89 -8.94 7.10
N THR A 172 -29.39 -9.71 6.14
CA THR A 172 -29.12 -11.15 6.30
C THR A 172 -27.90 -11.46 7.18
N MET A 173 -27.02 -10.50 7.38
CA MET A 173 -25.87 -10.65 8.29
C MET A 173 -26.19 -10.36 9.76
N ASN A 174 -27.38 -9.83 10.07
CA ASN A 174 -27.81 -9.46 11.42
C ASN A 174 -28.94 -10.37 11.97
N SER A 175 -29.28 -11.44 11.27
CA SER A 175 -30.16 -12.51 11.71
C SER A 175 -29.39 -13.78 11.97
#